data_f0345d7cc07bf831493e93508cf36dc7
#
_entry.id   f0345d7cc07bf831493e93508cf36dc7
#
_cell.length_a   1.000
_cell.length_b   1.000
_cell.length_c   1.000
_cell.angle_alpha   90.00
_cell.angle_beta   90.00
_cell.angle_gamma   90.00
#
_symmetry.space_group_name_H-M   'P 1'
#
loop_
_entity.id
_entity.type
_entity.pdbx_description
1 polymer ?
#
loop_
_entity_poly.entity_id
_entity_poly.type
_entity_poly.pdbx_seq_one_letter_code
_entity_poly.pdbx_strand_id
1 'polypeptide(L)'
;GCFSYDKKGPCYIWPKETKAEKDAAEAYIDQWNTDNEPRLQREWEITTGLRRMGLRNLGGPKPRWRFTKKTGRMTRTGGEGIDWWRYQQKILKPLLIPFAQDCQRDRPDTIVQEDKAPAHASQFQEQVFVEAKVPRLLWCGNSPDLNMIEPCWPYLKYHTTKRGAPSVSKTAKDLWLRHWAAMEQQKIQRWIERIPYHIKNIIKLKGGNEYPEGRHFI
;
A
#
# COMPACT_ATOMS: atom_id res chain seq x y z
N GLY A 1 1.54 9.74 2.76
CA GLY A 1 2.73 9.94 3.60
C GLY A 1 3.17 8.66 4.29
N CYS A 2 4.38 8.66 4.82
CA CYS A 2 4.89 7.57 5.66
C CYS A 2 5.78 8.13 6.78
N PHE A 3 5.96 7.37 7.82
CA PHE A 3 6.86 7.68 8.94
C PHE A 3 7.26 6.40 9.69
N SER A 4 8.30 6.51 10.49
CA SER A 4 8.68 5.56 11.53
C SER A 4 8.66 6.25 12.89
N TYR A 5 9.02 5.53 13.94
CA TYR A 5 9.17 6.12 15.28
C TYR A 5 10.21 7.24 15.32
N ASP A 6 11.30 7.10 14.56
CA ASP A 6 12.43 8.03 14.61
C ASP A 6 12.42 9.06 13.47
N LYS A 7 11.76 8.75 12.37
CA LYS A 7 11.83 9.55 11.15
C LYS A 7 10.46 9.77 10.53
N LYS A 8 10.26 10.97 10.03
CA LYS A 8 9.15 11.31 9.14
C LYS A 8 9.62 11.17 7.69
N GLY A 9 8.91 10.37 6.92
CA GLY A 9 9.19 10.15 5.52
C GLY A 9 8.46 11.13 4.59
N PRO A 10 8.54 10.90 3.28
CA PRO A 10 7.91 11.74 2.29
C PRO A 10 6.38 11.72 2.38
N CYS A 11 5.78 12.85 2.01
CA CYS A 11 4.35 12.98 1.77
C CYS A 11 4.13 13.26 0.30
N TYR A 12 3.23 12.53 -0.33
CA TYR A 12 2.94 12.65 -1.75
C TYR A 12 1.46 13.00 -1.95
N ILE A 13 1.21 13.97 -2.82
CA ILE A 13 -0.15 14.35 -3.23
C ILE A 13 -0.35 13.93 -4.67
N TRP A 14 -1.35 13.10 -4.92
CA TRP A 14 -1.62 12.54 -6.23
C TRP A 14 -2.02 13.59 -7.26
N PRO A 15 -1.24 13.76 -8.33
CA PRO A 15 -1.71 14.52 -9.50
C PRO A 15 -2.73 13.69 -10.29
N LYS A 16 -3.51 14.37 -11.12
CA LYS A 16 -4.30 13.67 -12.13
C LYS A 16 -3.34 12.99 -13.13
N GLU A 17 -3.61 11.74 -13.46
CA GLU A 17 -2.82 11.00 -14.46
C GLU A 17 -3.07 11.58 -15.85
N THR A 18 -1.99 11.85 -16.57
CA THR A 18 -2.07 12.34 -17.95
C THR A 18 -2.37 11.21 -18.94
N LYS A 19 -2.85 11.56 -20.12
CA LYS A 19 -3.07 10.57 -21.19
C LYS A 19 -1.74 9.88 -21.57
N ALA A 20 -0.66 10.64 -21.71
CA ALA A 20 0.66 10.09 -22.03
C ALA A 20 1.16 9.07 -20.97
N GLU A 21 0.91 9.32 -19.68
CA GLU A 21 1.26 8.36 -18.61
C GLU A 21 0.42 7.09 -18.72
N LYS A 22 -0.87 7.21 -19.05
CA LYS A 22 -1.75 6.04 -19.28
C LYS A 22 -1.27 5.20 -20.46
N ASP A 23 -1.05 5.84 -21.61
CA ASP A 23 -0.61 5.17 -22.84
C ASP A 23 0.75 4.46 -22.63
N ALA A 24 1.68 5.12 -21.94
CA ALA A 24 2.98 4.53 -21.62
C ALA A 24 2.86 3.33 -20.67
N ALA A 25 1.96 3.41 -19.68
CA ALA A 25 1.72 2.31 -18.75
C ALA A 25 1.08 1.10 -19.43
N GLU A 26 0.13 1.33 -20.34
CA GLU A 26 -0.52 0.28 -21.11
C GLU A 26 0.50 -0.40 -22.05
N ALA A 27 1.30 0.37 -22.79
CA ALA A 27 2.35 -0.17 -23.65
C ALA A 27 3.36 -1.04 -22.87
N TYR A 28 3.79 -0.59 -21.69
CA TYR A 28 4.67 -1.38 -20.82
C TYR A 28 4.02 -2.69 -20.39
N ILE A 29 2.77 -2.65 -19.95
CA ILE A 29 2.04 -3.82 -19.46
C ILE A 29 1.81 -4.82 -20.59
N ASP A 30 1.47 -4.36 -21.79
CA ASP A 30 1.28 -5.24 -22.95
C ASP A 30 2.58 -5.90 -23.36
N GLN A 31 3.70 -5.15 -23.39
CA GLN A 31 5.02 -5.72 -23.65
C GLN A 31 5.39 -6.76 -22.59
N TRP A 32 5.23 -6.41 -21.30
CA TRP A 32 5.53 -7.34 -20.21
C TRP A 32 4.70 -8.63 -20.30
N ASN A 33 3.40 -8.51 -20.60
CA ASN A 33 2.53 -9.66 -20.78
C ASN A 33 3.01 -10.56 -21.92
N THR A 34 3.36 -9.98 -23.05
CA THR A 34 3.87 -10.71 -24.23
C THR A 34 5.16 -11.46 -23.89
N ASP A 35 6.08 -10.82 -23.21
CA ASP A 35 7.39 -11.38 -22.87
C ASP A 35 7.30 -12.49 -21.80
N ASN A 36 6.36 -12.38 -20.89
CA ASN A 36 6.27 -13.27 -19.72
C ASN A 36 5.24 -14.39 -19.85
N GLU A 37 4.23 -14.28 -20.74
CA GLU A 37 3.21 -15.31 -20.89
C GLU A 37 3.79 -16.71 -21.16
N PRO A 38 4.81 -16.90 -22.05
CA PRO A 38 5.35 -18.23 -22.30
C PRO A 38 6.02 -18.87 -21.08
N ARG A 39 6.68 -18.07 -20.23
CA ARG A 39 7.30 -18.53 -18.97
C ARG A 39 6.22 -18.92 -17.96
N LEU A 40 5.24 -18.03 -17.75
CA LEU A 40 4.13 -18.25 -16.81
C LEU A 40 3.28 -19.46 -17.20
N GLN A 41 3.08 -19.67 -18.51
CA GLN A 41 2.39 -20.87 -18.99
C GLN A 41 3.15 -22.15 -18.63
N ARG A 42 4.46 -22.19 -18.86
CA ARG A 42 5.30 -23.36 -18.49
C ARG A 42 5.27 -23.63 -16.99
N GLU A 43 5.39 -22.61 -16.15
CA GLU A 43 5.31 -22.74 -14.69
C GLU A 43 3.94 -23.29 -14.25
N TRP A 44 2.87 -22.81 -14.87
CA TRP A 44 1.51 -23.28 -14.61
C TRP A 44 1.32 -24.75 -15.04
N GLU A 45 1.84 -25.14 -16.20
CA GLU A 45 1.76 -26.52 -16.71
C GLU A 45 2.50 -27.50 -15.79
N ILE A 46 3.71 -27.14 -15.34
CA ILE A 46 4.48 -27.93 -14.38
C ILE A 46 3.71 -28.06 -13.06
N THR A 47 3.26 -26.94 -12.49
CA THR A 47 2.53 -26.93 -11.21
C THR A 47 1.22 -27.72 -11.28
N THR A 48 0.49 -27.58 -12.39
CA THR A 48 -0.76 -28.32 -12.61
C THR A 48 -0.49 -29.80 -12.83
N GLY A 49 0.57 -30.16 -13.53
CA GLY A 49 1.00 -31.54 -13.72
C GLY A 49 1.39 -32.21 -12.40
N LEU A 50 2.22 -31.55 -11.58
CA LEU A 50 2.63 -32.05 -10.27
C LEU A 50 1.43 -32.27 -9.31
N ARG A 51 0.50 -31.32 -9.27
CA ARG A 51 -0.73 -31.47 -8.47
C ARG A 51 -1.56 -32.69 -8.88
N ARG A 52 -1.67 -32.96 -10.18
CA ARG A 52 -2.41 -34.13 -10.69
C ARG A 52 -1.72 -35.44 -10.37
N MET A 53 -0.40 -35.52 -10.35
CA MET A 53 0.36 -36.71 -9.95
C MET A 53 0.22 -37.04 -8.46
N GLY A 54 0.12 -36.01 -7.61
CA GLY A 54 -0.01 -36.17 -6.15
C GLY A 54 -1.44 -36.58 -5.68
N LEU A 55 -2.46 -36.43 -6.53
CA LEU A 55 -3.86 -36.67 -6.16
C LEU A 55 -4.43 -37.83 -6.95
N ARG A 56 -4.57 -38.99 -6.30
CA ARG A 56 -4.97 -40.26 -6.90
C ARG A 56 -6.36 -40.31 -7.58
N ASN A 57 -7.23 -39.33 -7.40
CA ASN A 57 -8.60 -39.31 -7.95
C ASN A 57 -9.09 -37.89 -8.32
N LEU A 58 -8.31 -37.09 -9.05
CA LEU A 58 -8.86 -35.92 -9.68
C LEU A 58 -9.73 -36.31 -10.89
N GLY A 59 -11.02 -36.57 -10.61
CA GLY A 59 -12.04 -36.64 -11.65
C GLY A 59 -12.20 -35.23 -12.30
N GLY A 60 -12.61 -35.21 -13.57
CA GLY A 60 -12.91 -33.98 -14.30
C GLY A 60 -11.92 -33.66 -15.42
N PRO A 61 -12.29 -32.72 -16.31
CA PRO A 61 -11.48 -32.36 -17.47
C PRO A 61 -10.16 -31.76 -17.06
N LYS A 62 -9.10 -32.00 -17.86
CA LYS A 62 -7.79 -31.37 -17.66
C LYS A 62 -7.95 -29.84 -17.74
N PRO A 63 -7.45 -29.09 -16.74
CA PRO A 63 -7.47 -27.63 -16.82
C PRO A 63 -6.77 -27.13 -18.09
N ARG A 64 -7.34 -26.10 -18.72
CA ARG A 64 -6.71 -25.44 -19.89
C ARG A 64 -6.07 -24.14 -19.46
N TRP A 65 -4.89 -23.84 -20.00
CA TRP A 65 -4.25 -22.57 -19.78
C TRP A 65 -5.15 -21.41 -20.22
N ARG A 66 -5.20 -20.39 -19.40
CA ARG A 66 -5.80 -19.09 -19.71
C ARG A 66 -4.93 -18.00 -19.09
N PHE A 67 -4.50 -17.04 -19.87
CA PHE A 67 -3.72 -15.92 -19.38
C PHE A 67 -4.64 -14.89 -18.74
N THR A 68 -4.78 -14.98 -17.44
CA THR A 68 -5.67 -14.15 -16.60
C THR A 68 -4.88 -13.53 -15.45
N LYS A 69 -5.48 -12.60 -14.72
CA LYS A 69 -4.88 -12.04 -13.50
C LYS A 69 -4.44 -13.12 -12.50
N LYS A 70 -5.20 -14.22 -12.37
CA LYS A 70 -4.86 -15.34 -11.47
C LYS A 70 -3.64 -16.14 -11.93
N THR A 71 -3.35 -16.15 -13.21
CA THR A 71 -2.20 -16.84 -13.82
C THR A 71 -1.04 -15.88 -14.13
N GLY A 72 -1.09 -14.67 -13.62
CA GLY A 72 0.01 -13.71 -13.67
C GLY A 72 -0.14 -12.59 -14.71
N ARG A 73 -1.22 -12.55 -15.52
CA ARG A 73 -1.42 -11.45 -16.46
C ARG A 73 -1.50 -10.12 -15.73
N MET A 74 -0.66 -9.18 -16.12
CA MET A 74 -0.76 -7.79 -15.67
C MET A 74 -1.95 -7.10 -16.31
N THR A 75 -2.75 -6.43 -15.49
CA THR A 75 -3.86 -5.60 -15.96
C THR A 75 -3.99 -4.40 -15.05
N ARG A 76 -4.36 -3.25 -15.57
CA ARG A 76 -4.74 -2.08 -14.80
C ARG A 76 -6.24 -2.08 -14.52
N THR A 77 -6.61 -1.47 -13.40
CA THR A 77 -8.02 -1.17 -13.13
C THR A 77 -8.40 0.09 -13.90
N GLY A 78 -9.46 0.03 -14.70
CA GLY A 78 -9.98 1.21 -15.41
C GLY A 78 -10.48 2.26 -14.42
N GLY A 79 -10.42 3.54 -14.78
CA GLY A 79 -10.93 4.67 -13.99
C GLY A 79 -9.87 5.71 -13.64
N GLU A 80 -10.28 6.73 -12.88
CA GLU A 80 -9.40 7.85 -12.44
C GLU A 80 -8.72 7.58 -11.09
N GLY A 81 -8.95 6.42 -10.47
CA GLY A 81 -8.41 6.05 -9.17
C GLY A 81 -6.90 5.75 -9.18
N ILE A 82 -6.37 5.56 -7.98
CA ILE A 82 -5.00 5.10 -7.79
C ILE A 82 -5.02 3.58 -7.86
N ASP A 83 -4.49 3.04 -8.94
CA ASP A 83 -4.31 1.60 -9.11
C ASP A 83 -2.93 1.14 -8.62
N TRP A 84 -2.70 -0.17 -8.66
CA TRP A 84 -1.45 -0.78 -8.24
C TRP A 84 -0.23 -0.27 -9.03
N TRP A 85 -0.39 0.02 -10.33
CA TRP A 85 0.67 0.52 -11.19
C TRP A 85 1.13 1.92 -10.79
N ARG A 86 0.17 2.86 -10.68
CA ARG A 86 0.46 4.23 -10.24
C ARG A 86 1.10 4.21 -8.86
N TYR A 87 0.56 3.42 -7.94
CA TYR A 87 1.12 3.27 -6.60
C TYR A 87 2.57 2.77 -6.65
N GLN A 88 2.84 1.72 -7.42
CA GLN A 88 4.18 1.16 -7.55
C GLN A 88 5.17 2.16 -8.13
N GLN A 89 4.79 2.86 -9.21
CA GLN A 89 5.71 3.75 -9.94
C GLN A 89 5.91 5.11 -9.25
N LYS A 90 4.94 5.62 -8.53
CA LYS A 90 4.99 6.97 -7.92
C LYS A 90 5.29 6.95 -6.43
N ILE A 91 5.00 5.88 -5.73
CA ILE A 91 5.14 5.79 -4.27
C ILE A 91 6.06 4.65 -3.87
N LEU A 92 5.72 3.40 -4.19
CA LEU A 92 6.41 2.24 -3.64
C LEU A 92 7.90 2.26 -3.99
N LYS A 93 8.23 2.26 -5.28
CA LYS A 93 9.62 2.22 -5.75
C LYS A 93 10.42 3.49 -5.43
N PRO A 94 9.90 4.72 -5.72
CA PRO A 94 10.73 5.92 -5.56
C PRO A 94 10.72 6.52 -4.15
N LEU A 95 9.73 6.21 -3.30
CA LEU A 95 9.57 6.88 -2.02
C LEU A 95 9.54 5.91 -0.83
N LEU A 96 8.66 4.91 -0.83
CA LEU A 96 8.46 4.06 0.33
C LEU A 96 9.63 3.10 0.56
N ILE A 97 10.07 2.40 -0.49
CA ILE A 97 11.22 1.48 -0.38
C ILE A 97 12.50 2.20 0.05
N PRO A 98 12.92 3.32 -0.59
CA PRO A 98 14.10 4.06 -0.13
C PRO A 98 13.97 4.55 1.32
N PHE A 99 12.80 5.01 1.72
CA PHE A 99 12.56 5.42 3.11
C PHE A 99 12.63 4.25 4.09
N ALA A 100 12.05 3.10 3.75
CA ALA A 100 12.13 1.91 4.59
C ALA A 100 13.58 1.41 4.74
N GLN A 101 14.34 1.39 3.66
CA GLN A 101 15.77 1.05 3.68
C GLN A 101 16.60 2.05 4.48
N ASP A 102 16.25 3.34 4.44
CA ASP A 102 16.86 4.35 5.31
C ASP A 102 16.55 4.09 6.79
N CYS A 103 15.33 3.70 7.11
CA CYS A 103 14.97 3.28 8.48
C CYS A 103 15.71 2.01 8.90
N GLN A 104 15.90 1.04 8.00
CA GLN A 104 16.63 -0.20 8.30
C GLN A 104 18.11 0.01 8.63
N ARG A 105 18.72 1.11 8.20
CA ARG A 105 20.09 1.44 8.60
C ARG A 105 20.22 1.68 10.11
N ASP A 106 19.21 2.28 10.71
CA ASP A 106 19.19 2.58 12.15
C ASP A 106 18.52 1.46 12.94
N ARG A 107 17.51 0.81 12.34
CA ARG A 107 16.73 -0.30 12.92
C ARG A 107 16.58 -1.42 11.89
N PRO A 108 17.51 -2.41 11.86
CA PRO A 108 17.52 -3.46 10.85
C PRO A 108 16.27 -4.32 10.75
N ASP A 109 15.51 -4.41 11.84
CA ASP A 109 14.24 -5.13 11.96
C ASP A 109 13.00 -4.30 11.55
N THR A 110 13.21 -3.15 10.90
CA THR A 110 12.10 -2.31 10.38
C THR A 110 11.22 -3.09 9.42
N ILE A 111 9.91 -3.06 9.70
CA ILE A 111 8.86 -3.71 8.89
C ILE A 111 7.90 -2.65 8.39
N VAL A 112 7.53 -2.70 7.11
CA VAL A 112 6.54 -1.78 6.53
C VAL A 112 5.13 -2.25 6.81
N GLN A 113 4.34 -1.37 7.42
CA GLN A 113 2.89 -1.55 7.56
C GLN A 113 2.18 -0.71 6.50
N GLU A 114 1.25 -1.35 5.77
CA GLU A 114 0.31 -0.70 4.86
C GLU A 114 -1.10 -1.18 5.16
N ASP A 115 -2.11 -0.40 4.82
CA ASP A 115 -3.47 -0.89 4.78
C ASP A 115 -3.66 -1.91 3.63
N LYS A 116 -4.81 -2.56 3.56
CA LYS A 116 -5.16 -3.47 2.45
C LYS A 116 -5.90 -2.77 1.32
N ALA A 117 -5.66 -1.49 1.07
CA ALA A 117 -6.19 -0.83 -0.12
C ALA A 117 -5.83 -1.63 -1.38
N PRO A 118 -6.72 -1.72 -2.38
CA PRO A 118 -6.50 -2.56 -3.56
C PRO A 118 -5.18 -2.30 -4.30
N ALA A 119 -4.69 -1.05 -4.27
CA ALA A 119 -3.41 -0.68 -4.85
C ALA A 119 -2.23 -1.29 -4.08
N HIS A 120 -2.31 -1.36 -2.74
CA HIS A 120 -1.29 -1.92 -1.86
C HIS A 120 -1.33 -3.46 -1.87
N ALA A 121 -2.53 -4.05 -1.87
CA ALA A 121 -2.74 -5.49 -1.81
C ALA A 121 -2.48 -6.24 -3.14
N SER A 122 -2.08 -5.55 -4.20
CA SER A 122 -1.81 -6.18 -5.48
C SER A 122 -0.63 -7.16 -5.40
N GLN A 123 -0.76 -8.32 -6.01
CA GLN A 123 0.30 -9.33 -6.11
C GLN A 123 1.60 -8.79 -6.73
N PHE A 124 1.52 -7.75 -7.56
CA PHE A 124 2.69 -7.12 -8.20
C PHE A 124 3.51 -6.23 -7.26
N GLN A 125 3.02 -5.95 -6.05
CA GLN A 125 3.79 -5.22 -5.05
C GLN A 125 4.75 -6.13 -4.28
N GLU A 126 4.37 -7.38 -4.06
CA GLU A 126 5.16 -8.33 -3.26
C GLU A 126 6.58 -8.51 -3.81
N GLN A 127 6.70 -8.64 -5.13
CA GLN A 127 8.00 -8.78 -5.77
C GLN A 127 8.92 -7.59 -5.50
N VAL A 128 8.38 -6.37 -5.49
CA VAL A 128 9.16 -5.15 -5.20
C VAL A 128 9.71 -5.16 -3.78
N PHE A 129 8.91 -5.58 -2.80
CA PHE A 129 9.35 -5.71 -1.42
C PHE A 129 10.42 -6.79 -1.25
N VAL A 130 10.25 -7.94 -1.90
CA VAL A 130 11.23 -9.05 -1.88
C VAL A 130 12.56 -8.63 -2.50
N GLU A 131 12.55 -8.04 -3.69
CA GLU A 131 13.74 -7.56 -4.39
C GLU A 131 14.48 -6.48 -3.58
N ALA A 132 13.73 -5.60 -2.92
CA ALA A 132 14.29 -4.55 -2.08
C ALA A 132 14.76 -5.05 -0.70
N LYS A 133 14.46 -6.30 -0.33
CA LYS A 133 14.71 -6.88 1.01
C LYS A 133 14.07 -6.07 2.14
N VAL A 134 12.87 -5.54 1.89
CA VAL A 134 12.08 -4.79 2.87
C VAL A 134 10.93 -5.69 3.33
N PRO A 135 10.91 -6.14 4.60
CA PRO A 135 9.81 -6.96 5.10
C PRO A 135 8.53 -6.15 5.22
N ARG A 136 7.41 -6.81 4.98
CA ARG A 136 6.09 -6.24 5.01
C ARG A 136 5.24 -6.91 6.08
N LEU A 137 4.57 -6.11 6.91
CA LEU A 137 3.68 -6.64 7.94
C LEU A 137 2.44 -7.27 7.30
N LEU A 138 2.16 -8.52 7.67
CA LEU A 138 0.87 -9.13 7.35
C LEU A 138 -0.22 -8.44 8.16
N TRP A 139 -0.94 -7.53 7.52
CA TRP A 139 -1.93 -6.69 8.17
C TRP A 139 -3.35 -7.13 7.88
N CYS A 140 -4.24 -7.07 8.88
CA CYS A 140 -5.67 -7.24 8.66
C CYS A 140 -6.26 -5.95 8.06
N GLY A 141 -7.04 -6.07 6.99
CA GLY A 141 -7.80 -4.93 6.45
C GLY A 141 -8.80 -4.38 7.46
N ASN A 142 -9.23 -3.12 7.27
CA ASN A 142 -10.23 -2.46 8.10
C ASN A 142 -9.86 -2.33 9.60
N SER A 143 -8.59 -2.05 9.89
CA SER A 143 -8.08 -1.78 11.24
C SER A 143 -7.39 -0.42 11.29
N PRO A 144 -8.13 0.70 11.07
CA PRO A 144 -7.56 2.05 11.09
C PRO A 144 -7.09 2.47 12.48
N ASP A 145 -7.71 1.94 13.52
CA ASP A 145 -7.39 2.14 14.94
C ASP A 145 -5.98 1.69 15.34
N LEU A 146 -5.40 0.77 14.57
CA LEU A 146 -4.01 0.30 14.72
C LEU A 146 -3.08 0.80 13.61
N ASN A 147 -3.57 1.63 12.70
CA ASN A 147 -2.79 2.23 11.63
C ASN A 147 -2.46 3.69 11.98
N MET A 148 -1.26 3.91 12.52
CA MET A 148 -0.88 5.21 13.09
C MET A 148 -0.68 6.34 12.08
N ILE A 149 -0.88 6.11 10.78
CA ILE A 149 -1.00 7.18 9.79
C ILE A 149 -2.38 7.87 9.85
N GLU A 150 -3.40 7.18 10.34
CA GLU A 150 -4.77 7.69 10.36
C GLU A 150 -4.94 8.97 11.21
N PRO A 151 -4.32 9.11 12.41
CA PRO A 151 -4.35 10.36 13.17
C PRO A 151 -3.71 11.56 12.44
N CYS A 152 -2.84 11.31 11.45
CA CYS A 152 -2.23 12.38 10.68
C CYS A 152 -3.24 13.12 9.80
N TRP A 153 -4.24 12.43 9.27
CA TRP A 153 -5.18 13.01 8.31
C TRP A 153 -6.07 14.08 8.93
N PRO A 154 -6.79 13.86 10.07
CA PRO A 154 -7.53 14.91 10.74
C PRO A 154 -6.62 16.03 11.24
N TYR A 155 -5.41 15.74 11.74
CA TYR A 155 -4.44 16.76 12.10
C TYR A 155 -4.09 17.68 10.92
N LEU A 156 -3.71 17.13 9.78
CA LEU A 156 -3.38 17.90 8.58
C LEU A 156 -4.58 18.67 8.06
N LYS A 157 -5.77 18.04 8.03
CA LYS A 157 -7.01 18.68 7.62
C LYS A 157 -7.30 19.91 8.49
N TYR A 158 -7.26 19.76 9.81
CA TYR A 158 -7.48 20.85 10.76
C TYR A 158 -6.52 22.02 10.47
N HIS A 159 -5.22 21.76 10.41
CA HIS A 159 -4.21 22.81 10.19
C HIS A 159 -4.33 23.48 8.82
N THR A 160 -4.76 22.76 7.80
CA THR A 160 -4.95 23.29 6.46
C THR A 160 -6.20 24.18 6.38
N THR A 161 -7.25 23.88 7.17
CA THR A 161 -8.55 24.55 7.04
C THR A 161 -8.94 25.47 8.21
N LYS A 162 -8.15 25.55 9.29
CA LYS A 162 -8.47 26.33 10.50
C LYS A 162 -8.70 27.83 10.28
N ARG A 163 -8.18 28.38 9.18
CA ARG A 163 -8.38 29.79 8.78
C ARG A 163 -9.34 29.92 7.59
N GLY A 164 -10.21 28.93 7.38
CA GLY A 164 -11.05 28.77 6.20
C GLY A 164 -10.44 27.81 5.18
N ALA A 165 -11.29 27.15 4.42
CA ALA A 165 -10.84 26.23 3.37
C ALA A 165 -10.17 27.01 2.24
N PRO A 166 -8.98 26.62 1.78
CA PRO A 166 -8.32 27.25 0.64
C PRO A 166 -9.20 27.15 -0.62
N SER A 167 -9.44 28.27 -1.27
CA SER A 167 -10.27 28.33 -2.50
C SER A 167 -9.58 27.74 -3.72
N VAL A 168 -8.24 27.64 -3.69
CA VAL A 168 -7.42 27.13 -4.79
C VAL A 168 -6.76 25.83 -4.40
N SER A 169 -6.94 24.80 -5.25
CA SER A 169 -6.38 23.45 -5.03
C SER A 169 -4.84 23.47 -4.85
N LYS A 170 -4.12 24.30 -5.59
CA LYS A 170 -2.66 24.44 -5.44
C LYS A 170 -2.30 24.91 -4.02
N THR A 171 -2.97 25.97 -3.53
CA THR A 171 -2.76 26.48 -2.17
C THR A 171 -3.06 25.41 -1.11
N ALA A 172 -4.12 24.63 -1.30
CA ALA A 172 -4.45 23.52 -0.39
C ALA A 172 -3.33 22.47 -0.33
N LYS A 173 -2.77 22.10 -1.49
CA LYS A 173 -1.66 21.15 -1.59
C LYS A 173 -0.40 21.67 -0.90
N ASP A 174 -0.04 22.93 -1.15
CA ASP A 174 1.15 23.55 -0.59
C ASP A 174 1.05 23.67 0.94
N LEU A 175 -0.14 24.03 1.45
CA LEU A 175 -0.42 24.05 2.90
C LEU A 175 -0.35 22.67 3.51
N TRP A 176 -0.91 21.65 2.86
CA TRP A 176 -0.86 20.27 3.34
C TRP A 176 0.59 19.79 3.48
N LEU A 177 1.41 19.96 2.44
CA LEU A 177 2.83 19.59 2.46
C LEU A 177 3.61 20.37 3.51
N ARG A 178 3.33 21.65 3.67
CA ARG A 178 3.94 22.49 4.72
C ARG A 178 3.60 21.98 6.12
N HIS A 179 2.33 21.65 6.37
CA HIS A 179 1.91 21.12 7.67
C HIS A 179 2.44 19.70 7.92
N TRP A 180 2.58 18.89 6.88
CA TRP A 180 3.30 17.61 6.99
C TRP A 180 4.76 17.86 7.39
N ALA A 181 5.46 18.75 6.72
CA ALA A 181 6.85 19.07 7.03
C ALA A 181 7.03 19.64 8.45
N ALA A 182 6.09 20.48 8.90
CA ALA A 182 6.12 21.10 10.23
C ALA A 182 5.63 20.19 11.36
N MET A 183 5.07 19.01 11.05
CA MET A 183 4.61 18.07 12.08
C MET A 183 5.80 17.53 12.87
N GLU A 184 5.76 17.71 14.17
CA GLU A 184 6.82 17.27 15.07
C GLU A 184 6.89 15.74 15.18
N GLN A 185 8.11 15.20 15.19
CA GLN A 185 8.34 13.76 15.35
C GLN A 185 7.77 13.23 16.67
N GLN A 186 7.88 14.00 17.75
CA GLN A 186 7.31 13.65 19.05
C GLN A 186 5.80 13.41 19.01
N LYS A 187 5.08 14.10 18.12
CA LYS A 187 3.64 13.88 17.95
C LYS A 187 3.37 12.50 17.34
N ILE A 188 4.16 12.13 16.34
CA ILE A 188 4.10 10.80 15.70
C ILE A 188 4.44 9.71 16.74
N GLN A 189 5.49 9.91 17.53
CA GLN A 189 5.87 8.99 18.60
C GLN A 189 4.73 8.76 19.58
N ARG A 190 4.06 9.82 20.05
CA ARG A 190 2.91 9.69 20.96
C ARG A 190 1.77 8.87 20.35
N TRP A 191 1.52 8.97 19.04
CA TRP A 191 0.51 8.14 18.39
C TRP A 191 0.94 6.66 18.38
N ILE A 192 2.19 6.38 18.04
CA ILE A 192 2.73 5.01 17.99
C ILE A 192 2.72 4.39 19.41
N GLU A 193 3.10 5.13 20.43
CA GLU A 193 3.13 4.70 21.83
C GLU A 193 1.74 4.34 22.38
N ARG A 194 0.67 4.78 21.73
CA ARG A 194 -0.70 4.42 22.10
C ARG A 194 -1.19 3.10 21.53
N ILE A 195 -0.48 2.49 20.58
CA ILE A 195 -0.86 1.19 19.99
C ILE A 195 -1.16 0.12 21.08
N PRO A 196 -0.32 -0.08 22.12
CA PRO A 196 -0.61 -1.05 23.16
C PRO A 196 -1.91 -0.77 23.93
N TYR A 197 -2.24 0.52 24.12
CA TYR A 197 -3.50 0.92 24.73
C TYR A 197 -4.70 0.62 23.82
N HIS A 198 -4.60 0.92 22.52
CA HIS A 198 -5.64 0.60 21.53
C HIS A 198 -5.88 -0.91 21.49
N ILE A 199 -4.83 -1.72 21.44
CA ILE A 199 -4.91 -3.19 21.43
C ILE A 199 -5.66 -3.69 22.68
N LYS A 200 -5.30 -3.19 23.88
CA LYS A 200 -5.99 -3.57 25.12
C LYS A 200 -7.48 -3.27 25.09
N ASN A 201 -7.86 -2.10 24.57
CA ASN A 201 -9.28 -1.72 24.49
C ASN A 201 -10.04 -2.54 23.44
N ILE A 202 -9.44 -2.81 22.29
CA ILE A 202 -10.04 -3.67 21.25
C ILE A 202 -10.30 -5.07 21.80
N ILE A 203 -9.33 -5.65 22.53
CA ILE A 203 -9.48 -6.95 23.17
C ILE A 203 -10.61 -6.92 24.22
N LYS A 204 -10.65 -5.88 25.05
CA LYS A 204 -11.69 -5.69 26.07
C LYS A 204 -13.09 -5.61 25.45
N LEU A 205 -13.23 -4.98 24.30
CA LEU A 205 -14.47 -4.84 23.54
C LEU A 205 -14.73 -6.03 22.58
N LYS A 206 -13.91 -7.09 22.65
CA LYS A 206 -14.02 -8.29 21.83
C LYS A 206 -14.05 -7.99 20.32
N GLY A 207 -13.36 -6.95 19.88
CA GLY A 207 -13.34 -6.51 18.48
C GLY A 207 -14.62 -5.84 17.98
N GLY A 208 -15.52 -5.41 18.89
CA GLY A 208 -16.77 -4.72 18.51
C GLY A 208 -16.52 -3.32 17.97
N ASN A 209 -17.44 -2.84 17.13
CA ASN A 209 -17.41 -1.50 16.49
C ASN A 209 -17.63 -0.33 17.47
N GLU A 210 -17.72 -0.61 18.77
CA GLU A 210 -17.94 0.39 19.81
C GLU A 210 -16.67 1.14 20.20
N TYR A 211 -15.50 0.73 19.68
CA TYR A 211 -14.26 1.44 19.91
C TYR A 211 -14.28 2.77 19.14
N PRO A 212 -14.26 3.93 19.84
CA PRO A 212 -14.25 5.23 19.17
C PRO A 212 -12.86 5.45 18.54
N GLU A 213 -12.70 4.97 17.32
CA GLU A 213 -11.48 5.09 16.52
C GLU A 213 -10.98 6.53 16.54
N GLY A 214 -9.99 6.84 17.35
CA GLY A 214 -9.18 8.06 17.26
C GLY A 214 -9.91 9.41 17.25
N ARG A 215 -11.22 9.46 17.44
CA ARG A 215 -12.05 10.68 17.34
C ARG A 215 -11.76 11.75 18.41
N HIS A 216 -10.94 11.44 19.38
CA HIS A 216 -10.58 12.33 20.50
C HIS A 216 -9.10 12.77 20.49
N PHE A 217 -8.47 12.84 19.32
CA PHE A 217 -7.06 13.20 19.18
C PHE A 217 -6.81 14.57 18.54
N ILE A 218 -7.68 15.53 18.82
CA ILE A 218 -7.40 16.93 18.49
C ILE A 218 -6.66 17.60 19.64
#